data_c492b45895b7598fcc0791af5f440b51
#
_entry.id   c492b45895b7598fcc0791af5f440b51
#
_cell.length_a   1.000
_cell.length_b   1.000
_cell.length_c   1.000
_cell.angle_alpha   90.00
_cell.angle_beta   90.00
_cell.angle_gamma   90.00
#
_symmetry.space_group_name_H-M   'P 1'
#
loop_
_entity.id
_entity.type
_entity.pdbx_description
1 polymer ?
#
loop_
_entity_poly.entity_id
_entity_poly.type
_entity_poly.pdbx_seq_one_letter_code
_entity_poly.pdbx_strand_id
1 'polypeptide(L)'
;MEFYTRQFKGNHFRIYPIGDWHFGSRQCHESFIAQVISEIKSDPDAYWVGMGDFMENAIIGSKSDVYTQTVPPREQMDHIVDLLKPIKGKGLFMIGGNHEARTMRLVGIQPEAYMSARLDIPYMGFSCYANLLTRADQSGTHKGHCRGFNLYFHHNTGGGYSAGGKVNAAEKLRQIVPTADATFSAHLHTTGRIPVTWYEPGYAGVIKKTGFDYIIGSALTWNGSYAEEKAKRPATVEHIKVTFVGGTSGRVDNRQQIYEIITPRCMK
;
A
#
# COMPACT_ATOMS: atom_id res chain seq x y z
N MET A 1 -14.93 5.49 7.04
CA MET A 1 -13.77 4.58 7.10
C MET A 1 -14.28 3.15 6.99
N GLU A 2 -13.83 2.43 5.99
CA GLU A 2 -14.23 1.04 5.79
C GLU A 2 -13.43 0.10 6.71
N PHE A 3 -13.98 -1.09 6.97
CA PHE A 3 -13.35 -2.09 7.81
C PHE A 3 -13.22 -3.41 7.07
N TYR A 4 -12.03 -4.03 7.12
CA TYR A 4 -11.74 -5.30 6.50
C TYR A 4 -11.16 -6.29 7.52
N THR A 5 -11.55 -7.55 7.45
CA THR A 5 -10.96 -8.60 8.28
C THR A 5 -10.65 -9.85 7.45
N ARG A 6 -9.52 -10.48 7.74
CA ARG A 6 -9.14 -11.76 7.15
C ARG A 6 -8.29 -12.57 8.10
N GLN A 7 -8.53 -13.86 8.15
CA GLN A 7 -7.70 -14.83 8.84
C GLN A 7 -6.88 -15.64 7.83
N PHE A 8 -5.58 -15.73 8.08
CA PHE A 8 -4.64 -16.55 7.31
C PHE A 8 -4.41 -17.89 7.99
N LYS A 9 -4.03 -18.91 7.20
CA LYS A 9 -3.87 -20.29 7.72
C LYS A 9 -2.57 -20.48 8.51
N GLY A 10 -1.54 -19.67 8.26
CA GLY A 10 -0.21 -19.79 8.87
C GLY A 10 0.01 -18.82 10.01
N ASN A 11 1.20 -18.93 10.62
CA ASN A 11 1.67 -18.02 11.65
C ASN A 11 2.20 -16.68 11.11
N HIS A 12 2.27 -16.52 9.80
CA HIS A 12 2.71 -15.31 9.16
C HIS A 12 1.95 -15.08 7.83
N PHE A 13 1.99 -13.85 7.36
CA PHE A 13 1.56 -13.43 6.03
C PHE A 13 2.42 -12.25 5.60
N ARG A 14 2.50 -12.01 4.30
CA ARG A 14 3.26 -10.90 3.73
C ARG A 14 2.35 -9.99 2.93
N ILE A 15 2.39 -8.70 3.25
CA ILE A 15 1.63 -7.67 2.54
C ILE A 15 2.55 -6.92 1.59
N TYR A 16 2.11 -6.82 0.34
CA TYR A 16 2.63 -5.95 -0.70
C TYR A 16 1.63 -4.81 -0.89
N PRO A 17 1.85 -3.63 -0.28
CA PRO A 17 1.04 -2.45 -0.56
C PRO A 17 1.49 -1.87 -1.91
N ILE A 18 0.71 -2.07 -2.97
CA ILE A 18 1.04 -1.67 -4.34
C ILE A 18 0.18 -0.49 -4.79
N GLY A 19 0.80 0.46 -5.45
CA GLY A 19 0.16 1.69 -5.96
C GLY A 19 1.22 2.67 -6.45
N ASP A 20 0.86 3.93 -6.66
CA ASP A 20 1.75 4.97 -7.20
C ASP A 20 2.49 4.50 -8.48
N TRP A 21 1.78 3.77 -9.34
CA TRP A 21 2.32 3.27 -10.61
C TRP A 21 2.25 4.30 -11.72
N HIS A 22 1.19 5.11 -11.70
CA HIS A 22 0.90 6.11 -12.71
C HIS A 22 1.01 5.55 -14.13
N PHE A 23 0.46 4.34 -14.35
CA PHE A 23 0.42 3.73 -15.66
C PHE A 23 -0.23 4.67 -16.68
N GLY A 24 0.39 4.81 -17.85
CA GLY A 24 0.04 5.83 -18.82
C GLY A 24 0.93 7.08 -18.75
N SER A 25 1.71 7.27 -17.68
CA SER A 25 2.81 8.25 -17.67
C SER A 25 4.03 7.69 -18.41
N ARG A 26 4.75 8.55 -19.14
CA ARG A 26 6.05 8.19 -19.74
C ARG A 26 7.12 7.81 -18.71
N GLN A 27 6.92 8.21 -17.45
CA GLN A 27 7.81 7.90 -16.33
C GLN A 27 7.47 6.59 -15.62
N CYS A 28 6.41 5.89 -16.03
CA CYS A 28 6.03 4.61 -15.44
C CYS A 28 7.07 3.53 -15.75
N HIS A 29 7.56 2.84 -14.73
CA HIS A 29 8.56 1.78 -14.85
C HIS A 29 7.88 0.40 -14.93
N GLU A 30 7.30 0.09 -16.09
CA GLU A 30 6.46 -1.10 -16.28
C GLU A 30 7.19 -2.42 -15.98
N SER A 31 8.47 -2.53 -16.31
CA SER A 31 9.24 -3.75 -16.01
C SER A 31 9.43 -3.97 -14.51
N PHE A 32 9.49 -2.92 -13.70
CA PHE A 32 9.49 -3.04 -12.25
C PHE A 32 8.13 -3.49 -11.71
N ILE A 33 7.03 -2.97 -12.27
CA ILE A 33 5.68 -3.43 -11.93
C ILE A 33 5.55 -4.93 -12.22
N ALA A 34 5.98 -5.38 -13.40
CA ALA A 34 5.98 -6.79 -13.76
C ALA A 34 6.83 -7.66 -12.80
N GLN A 35 7.97 -7.14 -12.35
CA GLN A 35 8.80 -7.80 -11.33
C GLN A 35 8.03 -7.97 -10.01
N VAL A 36 7.39 -6.91 -9.50
CA VAL A 36 6.62 -6.95 -8.24
C VAL A 36 5.47 -7.96 -8.35
N ILE A 37 4.73 -7.94 -9.46
CA ILE A 37 3.64 -8.90 -9.73
C ILE A 37 4.18 -10.33 -9.74
N SER A 38 5.33 -10.58 -10.39
CA SER A 38 5.97 -11.89 -10.43
C SER A 38 6.38 -12.37 -9.03
N GLU A 39 6.91 -11.49 -8.19
CA GLU A 39 7.24 -11.81 -6.79
C GLU A 39 5.99 -12.19 -5.99
N ILE A 40 4.91 -11.40 -6.08
CA ILE A 40 3.64 -11.72 -5.42
C ILE A 40 3.08 -13.06 -5.91
N LYS A 41 3.17 -13.33 -7.22
CA LYS A 41 2.66 -14.57 -7.80
C LYS A 41 3.39 -15.79 -7.26
N SER A 42 4.72 -15.72 -7.16
CA SER A 42 5.58 -16.85 -6.76
C SER A 42 5.61 -17.12 -5.25
N ASP A 43 5.31 -16.14 -4.42
CA ASP A 43 5.36 -16.24 -2.96
C ASP A 43 4.01 -16.73 -2.40
N PRO A 44 3.94 -17.95 -1.82
CA PRO A 44 2.67 -18.53 -1.32
C PRO A 44 2.03 -17.72 -0.19
N ASP A 45 2.83 -16.98 0.59
CA ASP A 45 2.37 -16.21 1.74
C ASP A 45 2.12 -14.73 1.41
N ALA A 46 2.30 -14.35 0.14
CA ALA A 46 2.08 -12.99 -0.34
C ALA A 46 0.60 -12.69 -0.55
N TYR A 47 0.21 -11.50 -0.09
CA TYR A 47 -1.07 -10.84 -0.37
C TYR A 47 -0.78 -9.39 -0.73
N TRP A 48 -1.66 -8.77 -1.51
CA TRP A 48 -1.49 -7.38 -1.90
C TRP A 48 -2.70 -6.52 -1.54
N VAL A 49 -2.43 -5.25 -1.31
CA VAL A 49 -3.41 -4.19 -1.08
C VAL A 49 -3.17 -3.11 -2.12
N GLY A 50 -4.21 -2.72 -2.84
CA GLY A 50 -4.15 -1.60 -3.79
C GLY A 50 -4.24 -0.26 -3.06
N MET A 51 -3.22 0.59 -3.24
CA MET A 51 -3.05 1.84 -2.51
C MET A 51 -3.44 3.09 -3.32
N GLY A 52 -4.04 2.93 -4.51
CA GLY A 52 -4.39 4.03 -5.41
C GLY A 52 -3.24 4.52 -6.31
N ASP A 53 -3.56 5.51 -7.13
CA ASP A 53 -2.67 6.06 -8.16
C ASP A 53 -2.04 4.99 -9.07
N PHE A 54 -2.85 4.00 -9.45
CA PHE A 54 -2.47 3.01 -10.46
C PHE A 54 -2.36 3.65 -11.85
N MET A 55 -3.23 4.61 -12.13
CA MET A 55 -3.34 5.32 -13.41
C MET A 55 -2.69 6.69 -13.35
N GLU A 56 -2.14 7.15 -14.47
CA GLU A 56 -1.82 8.58 -14.65
C GLU A 56 -3.08 9.42 -14.70
N ASN A 57 -4.10 8.91 -15.40
CA ASN A 57 -5.41 9.54 -15.49
C ASN A 57 -5.34 11.05 -15.78
N ALA A 58 -4.50 11.44 -16.75
CA ALA A 58 -4.44 12.81 -17.22
C ALA A 58 -5.71 13.14 -18.01
N ILE A 59 -6.54 14.00 -17.46
CA ILE A 59 -7.80 14.45 -18.03
C ILE A 59 -7.85 15.98 -18.06
N ILE A 60 -8.75 16.55 -18.85
CA ILE A 60 -8.92 18.00 -18.95
C ILE A 60 -9.17 18.58 -17.55
N GLY A 61 -8.42 19.62 -17.19
CA GLY A 61 -8.46 20.25 -15.87
C GLY A 61 -7.59 19.59 -14.80
N SER A 62 -6.90 18.47 -15.10
CA SER A 62 -5.89 17.92 -14.21
C SER A 62 -4.57 18.71 -14.29
N LYS A 63 -3.71 18.54 -13.25
CA LYS A 63 -2.34 19.10 -13.28
C LYS A 63 -1.41 18.32 -14.23
N SER A 64 -1.74 17.07 -14.54
CA SER A 64 -1.02 16.25 -15.49
C SER A 64 -1.35 16.67 -16.90
N ASP A 65 -0.34 16.66 -17.77
CA ASP A 65 -0.49 17.00 -19.17
C ASP A 65 -1.18 15.86 -19.94
N VAL A 66 -2.35 16.16 -20.48
CA VAL A 66 -3.16 15.21 -21.26
C VAL A 66 -2.44 14.74 -22.51
N TYR A 67 -1.59 15.58 -23.10
CA TYR A 67 -0.89 15.29 -24.37
C TYR A 67 0.36 14.42 -24.19
N THR A 68 0.83 14.24 -22.97
CA THR A 68 2.05 13.46 -22.71
C THR A 68 1.78 12.04 -22.20
N GLN A 69 0.54 11.70 -21.87
CA GLN A 69 0.21 10.32 -21.48
C GLN A 69 0.29 9.37 -22.67
N THR A 70 0.71 8.13 -22.44
CA THR A 70 0.99 7.14 -23.48
C THR A 70 -0.26 6.46 -24.02
N VAL A 71 -1.28 6.31 -23.17
CA VAL A 71 -2.56 5.69 -23.52
C VAL A 71 -3.71 6.41 -22.77
N PRO A 72 -4.93 6.45 -23.35
CA PRO A 72 -6.07 7.14 -22.73
C PRO A 72 -6.53 6.44 -21.44
N PRO A 73 -7.22 7.15 -20.52
CA PRO A 73 -7.61 6.63 -19.20
C PRO A 73 -8.39 5.31 -19.24
N ARG A 74 -9.22 5.08 -20.25
CA ARG A 74 -9.97 3.82 -20.37
C ARG A 74 -9.03 2.63 -20.58
N GLU A 75 -8.05 2.77 -21.46
CA GLU A 75 -7.07 1.72 -21.74
C GLU A 75 -6.14 1.50 -20.55
N GLN A 76 -5.83 2.56 -19.77
CA GLN A 76 -5.09 2.43 -18.53
C GLN A 76 -5.79 1.50 -17.55
N MET A 77 -7.12 1.67 -17.35
CA MET A 77 -7.91 0.80 -16.47
C MET A 77 -7.88 -0.67 -16.90
N ASP A 78 -8.13 -0.90 -18.20
CA ASP A 78 -8.18 -2.26 -18.75
C ASP A 78 -6.83 -2.95 -18.63
N HIS A 79 -5.74 -2.24 -18.91
CA HIS A 79 -4.37 -2.74 -18.80
C HIS A 79 -3.99 -3.11 -17.35
N ILE A 80 -4.32 -2.24 -16.37
CA ILE A 80 -4.07 -2.50 -14.95
C ILE A 80 -4.84 -3.74 -14.48
N VAL A 81 -6.09 -3.89 -14.89
CA VAL A 81 -6.86 -5.10 -14.62
C VAL A 81 -6.17 -6.34 -15.16
N ASP A 82 -5.67 -6.27 -16.42
CA ASP A 82 -4.99 -7.41 -17.04
C ASP A 82 -3.67 -7.75 -16.34
N LEU A 83 -2.90 -6.75 -15.92
CA LEU A 83 -1.68 -6.93 -15.12
C LEU A 83 -1.97 -7.62 -13.77
N LEU A 84 -3.06 -7.25 -13.09
CA LEU A 84 -3.39 -7.76 -11.77
C LEU A 84 -4.14 -9.10 -11.79
N LYS A 85 -4.76 -9.50 -12.91
CA LYS A 85 -5.46 -10.79 -13.05
C LYS A 85 -4.66 -12.01 -12.57
N PRO A 86 -3.36 -12.16 -12.89
CA PRO A 86 -2.57 -13.32 -12.44
C PRO A 86 -2.43 -13.47 -10.93
N ILE A 87 -2.65 -12.38 -10.19
CA ILE A 87 -2.52 -12.32 -8.73
C ILE A 87 -3.82 -11.94 -8.02
N LYS A 88 -4.96 -11.92 -8.72
CA LYS A 88 -6.26 -11.49 -8.15
C LYS A 88 -6.66 -12.28 -6.90
N GLY A 89 -6.40 -13.59 -6.85
CA GLY A 89 -6.69 -14.44 -5.69
C GLY A 89 -5.90 -14.11 -4.42
N LYS A 90 -4.87 -13.26 -4.53
CA LYS A 90 -4.06 -12.74 -3.43
C LYS A 90 -4.40 -11.29 -3.08
N GLY A 91 -5.28 -10.64 -3.82
CA GLY A 91 -5.78 -9.30 -3.52
C GLY A 91 -6.67 -9.32 -2.27
N LEU A 92 -6.42 -8.40 -1.36
CA LEU A 92 -7.25 -8.21 -0.18
C LEU A 92 -8.34 -7.18 -0.45
N PHE A 93 -7.95 -6.00 -0.89
CA PHE A 93 -8.83 -4.89 -1.28
C PHE A 93 -8.05 -3.80 -2.03
N MET A 94 -8.78 -2.83 -2.59
CA MET A 94 -8.20 -1.59 -3.13
C MET A 94 -8.79 -0.38 -2.43
N ILE A 95 -7.99 0.67 -2.28
CA ILE A 95 -8.41 2.02 -1.89
C ILE A 95 -8.16 3.00 -3.04
N GLY A 96 -8.83 4.16 -2.99
CA GLY A 96 -8.74 5.19 -4.00
C GLY A 96 -7.52 6.07 -3.88
N GLY A 97 -6.97 6.47 -5.05
CA GLY A 97 -5.92 7.46 -5.19
C GLY A 97 -6.44 8.84 -5.63
N ASN A 98 -5.56 9.83 -5.63
CA ASN A 98 -5.95 11.17 -6.05
C ASN A 98 -5.99 11.33 -7.58
N HIS A 99 -5.27 10.50 -8.34
CA HIS A 99 -5.32 10.53 -9.80
C HIS A 99 -6.67 10.01 -10.30
N GLU A 100 -7.13 8.86 -9.81
CA GLU A 100 -8.42 8.30 -10.17
C GLU A 100 -9.58 9.16 -9.65
N ALA A 101 -9.43 9.81 -8.50
CA ALA A 101 -10.42 10.72 -7.95
C ALA A 101 -10.73 11.93 -8.87
N ARG A 102 -9.88 12.24 -9.84
CA ARG A 102 -10.15 13.27 -10.85
C ARG A 102 -11.38 12.91 -11.69
N THR A 103 -11.43 11.67 -12.19
CA THR A 103 -12.57 11.17 -12.98
C THR A 103 -13.84 11.12 -12.14
N MET A 104 -13.74 10.63 -10.89
CA MET A 104 -14.88 10.61 -9.98
C MET A 104 -15.49 12.00 -9.76
N ARG A 105 -14.64 13.03 -9.55
CA ARG A 105 -15.12 14.41 -9.33
C ARG A 105 -15.77 15.03 -10.56
N LEU A 106 -15.32 14.68 -11.78
CA LEU A 106 -15.84 15.27 -13.01
C LEU A 106 -17.10 14.58 -13.52
N VAL A 107 -17.16 13.25 -13.45
CA VAL A 107 -18.20 12.45 -14.11
C VAL A 107 -18.84 11.40 -13.21
N GLY A 108 -18.51 11.35 -11.93
CA GLY A 108 -19.11 10.42 -10.96
C GLY A 108 -18.67 8.95 -11.14
N ILE A 109 -17.64 8.67 -11.92
CA ILE A 109 -17.10 7.31 -12.13
C ILE A 109 -15.85 7.13 -11.28
N GLN A 110 -15.83 6.06 -10.48
CA GLN A 110 -14.71 5.69 -9.63
C GLN A 110 -13.90 4.58 -10.31
N PRO A 111 -12.73 4.89 -10.91
CA PRO A 111 -11.94 3.91 -11.65
C PRO A 111 -11.50 2.71 -10.82
N GLU A 112 -11.09 2.90 -9.56
CA GLU A 112 -10.66 1.79 -8.70
C GLU A 112 -11.81 0.86 -8.33
N ALA A 113 -13.02 1.39 -8.14
CA ALA A 113 -14.21 0.55 -7.92
C ALA A 113 -14.51 -0.32 -9.15
N TYR A 114 -14.33 0.23 -10.36
CA TYR A 114 -14.45 -0.53 -11.59
C TYR A 114 -13.37 -1.62 -11.70
N MET A 115 -12.11 -1.28 -11.44
CA MET A 115 -11.00 -2.24 -11.48
C MET A 115 -11.19 -3.34 -10.42
N SER A 116 -11.57 -2.98 -9.19
CA SER A 116 -11.85 -3.90 -8.10
C SER A 116 -12.93 -4.91 -8.46
N ALA A 117 -14.04 -4.44 -9.03
CA ALA A 117 -15.13 -5.31 -9.47
C ALA A 117 -14.68 -6.31 -10.55
N ARG A 118 -13.81 -5.88 -11.50
CA ARG A 118 -13.25 -6.76 -12.54
C ARG A 118 -12.28 -7.81 -11.99
N LEU A 119 -11.63 -7.52 -10.86
CA LEU A 119 -10.69 -8.40 -10.17
C LEU A 119 -11.36 -9.27 -9.09
N ASP A 120 -12.66 -9.04 -8.83
CA ASP A 120 -13.41 -9.72 -7.77
C ASP A 120 -12.79 -9.51 -6.37
N ILE A 121 -12.40 -8.27 -6.08
CA ILE A 121 -11.89 -7.84 -4.79
C ILE A 121 -12.65 -6.60 -4.30
N PRO A 122 -12.78 -6.36 -2.98
CA PRO A 122 -13.53 -5.20 -2.47
C PRO A 122 -12.81 -3.88 -2.74
N TYR A 123 -13.60 -2.85 -3.08
CA TYR A 123 -13.18 -1.45 -3.03
C TYR A 123 -13.56 -0.84 -1.68
N MET A 124 -12.59 -0.28 -0.96
CA MET A 124 -12.74 0.19 0.42
C MET A 124 -12.69 1.72 0.54
N GLY A 125 -13.15 2.44 -0.48
CA GLY A 125 -13.13 3.91 -0.46
C GLY A 125 -11.72 4.49 -0.43
N PHE A 126 -11.51 5.59 0.30
CA PHE A 126 -10.21 6.28 0.36
C PHE A 126 -9.30 5.80 1.51
N SER A 127 -9.85 5.00 2.42
CA SER A 127 -9.08 4.43 3.54
C SER A 127 -9.74 3.17 4.07
N CYS A 128 -8.92 2.28 4.60
CA CYS A 128 -9.40 1.04 5.21
C CYS A 128 -8.67 0.75 6.52
N TYR A 129 -9.43 0.44 7.56
CA TYR A 129 -8.89 -0.16 8.78
C TYR A 129 -9.03 -1.67 8.66
N ALA A 130 -7.92 -2.40 8.71
CA ALA A 130 -7.92 -3.84 8.53
C ALA A 130 -7.45 -4.57 9.79
N ASN A 131 -8.19 -5.60 10.20
CA ASN A 131 -7.74 -6.55 11.21
C ASN A 131 -7.34 -7.85 10.52
N LEU A 132 -6.03 -8.11 10.44
CA LEU A 132 -5.45 -9.27 9.78
C LEU A 132 -4.93 -10.27 10.80
N LEU A 133 -5.44 -11.49 10.76
CA LEU A 133 -5.25 -12.49 11.79
C LEU A 133 -4.32 -13.62 11.30
N THR A 134 -3.25 -13.90 12.03
CA THR A 134 -2.49 -15.14 11.88
C THR A 134 -3.11 -16.23 12.76
N ARG A 135 -2.94 -17.48 12.38
CA ARG A 135 -3.33 -18.63 13.19
C ARG A 135 -2.08 -19.22 13.85
N ALA A 136 -2.09 -19.35 15.18
CA ALA A 136 -1.01 -20.03 15.88
C ALA A 136 -0.90 -21.49 15.42
N ASP A 137 0.30 -22.03 15.41
CA ASP A 137 0.57 -23.43 15.07
C ASP A 137 -0.28 -24.37 15.95
N GLN A 138 -0.80 -25.43 15.34
CA GLN A 138 -1.66 -26.41 16.02
C GLN A 138 -0.90 -27.37 16.97
N SER A 139 0.43 -27.24 17.04
CA SER A 139 1.31 -28.18 17.76
C SER A 139 1.51 -27.91 19.26
N GLY A 140 0.94 -26.82 19.81
CA GLY A 140 1.13 -26.41 21.22
C GLY A 140 -0.12 -26.52 22.10
N THR A 141 0.05 -26.32 23.40
CA THR A 141 -1.01 -26.28 24.46
C THR A 141 -2.06 -25.17 24.22
N HIS A 142 -1.83 -24.24 23.30
CA HIS A 142 -2.72 -23.12 22.96
C HIS A 142 -3.21 -23.23 21.51
N LYS A 143 -3.79 -24.38 21.16
CA LYS A 143 -4.36 -24.63 19.84
C LYS A 143 -5.41 -23.58 19.47
N GLY A 144 -5.20 -22.90 18.33
CA GLY A 144 -6.22 -22.07 17.71
C GLY A 144 -6.27 -20.60 18.11
N HIS A 145 -5.31 -20.08 18.92
CA HIS A 145 -5.26 -18.64 19.18
C HIS A 145 -4.84 -17.85 17.95
N CYS A 146 -5.71 -16.97 17.50
CA CYS A 146 -5.39 -15.99 16.44
C CYS A 146 -4.64 -14.80 17.04
N ARG A 147 -3.64 -14.31 16.32
CA ARG A 147 -2.95 -13.05 16.64
C ARG A 147 -3.32 -12.04 15.58
N GLY A 148 -3.96 -10.96 16.00
CA GLY A 148 -4.39 -9.88 15.13
C GLY A 148 -3.34 -8.80 14.97
N PHE A 149 -3.28 -8.24 13.77
CA PHE A 149 -2.60 -7.00 13.47
C PHE A 149 -3.63 -5.98 13.01
N ASN A 150 -3.69 -4.86 13.69
CA ASN A 150 -4.54 -3.73 13.33
C ASN A 150 -3.77 -2.82 12.40
N LEU A 151 -4.16 -2.77 11.14
CA LEU A 151 -3.46 -2.06 10.07
C LEU A 151 -4.37 -0.97 9.50
N TYR A 152 -3.80 0.17 9.18
CA TYR A 152 -4.52 1.26 8.53
C TYR A 152 -3.88 1.61 7.21
N PHE A 153 -4.70 1.71 6.17
CA PHE A 153 -4.28 1.99 4.80
C PHE A 153 -4.95 3.27 4.31
N HIS A 154 -4.16 4.20 3.80
CA HIS A 154 -4.63 5.47 3.25
C HIS A 154 -3.69 5.94 2.16
N HIS A 155 -4.23 6.45 1.03
CA HIS A 155 -3.38 6.95 -0.06
C HIS A 155 -2.53 8.16 0.38
N ASN A 156 -2.98 8.89 1.39
CA ASN A 156 -2.40 10.14 1.88
C ASN A 156 -2.75 11.35 0.99
N THR A 157 -2.38 12.53 1.46
CA THR A 157 -2.56 13.80 0.76
C THR A 157 -1.45 14.77 1.16
N GLY A 158 -0.75 15.33 0.18
CA GLY A 158 0.34 16.26 0.46
C GLY A 158 1.67 15.56 0.75
N GLY A 159 2.60 16.20 1.42
CA GLY A 159 3.91 15.62 1.79
C GLY A 159 5.11 16.52 1.55
N GLY A 160 4.95 17.60 0.82
CA GLY A 160 6.04 18.52 0.52
C GLY A 160 7.19 17.89 -0.27
N TYR A 161 8.26 18.68 -0.51
CA TYR A 161 9.42 18.28 -1.31
C TYR A 161 10.54 17.65 -0.47
N SER A 162 10.58 17.91 0.83
CA SER A 162 11.63 17.42 1.73
C SER A 162 11.30 16.05 2.31
N ALA A 163 12.34 15.30 2.71
CA ALA A 163 12.15 14.04 3.43
C ALA A 163 11.35 14.23 4.73
N GLY A 164 11.64 15.30 5.49
CA GLY A 164 10.88 15.63 6.71
C GLY A 164 9.40 15.88 6.45
N GLY A 165 9.06 16.60 5.34
CA GLY A 165 7.68 16.81 4.96
C GLY A 165 6.93 15.51 4.64
N LYS A 166 7.59 14.54 4.02
CA LYS A 166 7.03 13.23 3.73
C LYS A 166 6.81 12.41 5.01
N VAL A 167 7.77 12.43 5.93
CA VAL A 167 7.63 11.79 7.26
C VAL A 167 6.46 12.39 8.02
N ASN A 168 6.39 13.72 8.13
CA ASN A 168 5.27 14.39 8.79
C ASN A 168 3.90 14.05 8.17
N ALA A 169 3.83 13.88 6.84
CA ALA A 169 2.60 13.49 6.18
C ALA A 169 2.19 12.04 6.53
N ALA A 170 3.14 11.12 6.65
CA ALA A 170 2.87 9.76 7.10
C ALA A 170 2.41 9.73 8.58
N GLU A 171 3.09 10.47 9.46
CA GLU A 171 2.73 10.56 10.89
C GLU A 171 1.34 11.14 11.14
N LYS A 172 0.83 12.03 10.28
CA LYS A 172 -0.54 12.55 10.40
C LYS A 172 -1.60 11.45 10.33
N LEU A 173 -1.37 10.38 9.61
CA LEU A 173 -2.29 9.24 9.55
C LEU A 173 -2.39 8.54 10.91
N ARG A 174 -1.30 8.50 11.66
CA ARG A 174 -1.27 7.94 13.02
C ARG A 174 -2.23 8.66 13.98
N GLN A 175 -2.49 9.95 13.78
CA GLN A 175 -3.44 10.71 14.60
C GLN A 175 -4.88 10.22 14.43
N ILE A 176 -5.21 9.61 13.28
CA ILE A 176 -6.53 9.04 13.01
C ILE A 176 -6.69 7.69 13.74
N VAL A 177 -5.60 6.92 13.81
CA VAL A 177 -5.58 5.55 14.35
C VAL A 177 -4.38 5.34 15.29
N PRO A 178 -4.32 6.01 16.45
CA PRO A 178 -3.12 6.09 17.29
C PRO A 178 -2.56 4.74 17.72
N THR A 179 -3.43 3.74 17.86
CA THR A 179 -3.09 2.41 18.41
C THR A 179 -2.97 1.32 17.35
N ALA A 180 -2.97 1.69 16.05
CA ALA A 180 -2.74 0.71 15.00
C ALA A 180 -1.33 0.11 15.08
N ASP A 181 -1.18 -1.18 14.84
CA ASP A 181 0.12 -1.85 14.79
C ASP A 181 0.96 -1.33 13.61
N ALA A 182 0.32 -0.97 12.50
CA ALA A 182 0.96 -0.28 11.39
C ALA A 182 0.00 0.64 10.64
N THR A 183 0.55 1.73 10.07
CA THR A 183 -0.12 2.52 9.03
C THR A 183 0.65 2.39 7.72
N PHE A 184 -0.07 2.46 6.60
CA PHE A 184 0.50 2.44 5.26
C PHE A 184 0.05 3.67 4.50
N SER A 185 1.01 4.44 3.98
CA SER A 185 0.75 5.62 3.16
C SER A 185 1.41 5.54 1.80
N ALA A 186 0.66 5.91 0.76
CA ALA A 186 1.10 6.09 -0.62
C ALA A 186 1.32 7.58 -0.94
N HIS A 187 1.27 7.98 -2.20
CA HIS A 187 1.34 9.37 -2.68
C HIS A 187 2.69 10.07 -2.48
N LEU A 188 3.51 9.63 -1.55
CA LEU A 188 4.73 10.33 -1.14
C LEU A 188 5.94 9.99 -2.03
N HIS A 189 5.83 8.98 -2.89
CA HIS A 189 6.86 8.53 -3.86
C HIS A 189 8.24 8.39 -3.22
N THR A 190 8.29 7.72 -2.10
CA THR A 190 9.51 7.34 -1.38
C THR A 190 9.18 6.17 -0.47
N THR A 191 10.15 5.35 -0.13
CA THR A 191 9.96 4.33 0.90
C THR A 191 10.37 4.84 2.26
N GLY A 192 9.76 4.32 3.31
CA GLY A 192 10.11 4.67 4.67
C GLY A 192 9.48 3.74 5.71
N ARG A 193 10.15 3.62 6.85
CA ARG A 193 9.66 2.96 8.05
C ARG A 193 9.96 3.84 9.25
N ILE A 194 8.92 4.28 9.94
CA ILE A 194 9.01 5.17 11.09
C ILE A 194 8.51 4.39 12.31
N PRO A 195 9.36 4.15 13.33
CA PRO A 195 8.93 3.49 14.55
C PRO A 195 8.06 4.42 15.39
N VAL A 196 6.98 3.88 15.95
CA VAL A 196 6.06 4.59 16.83
C VAL A 196 5.88 3.81 18.13
N THR A 197 5.88 4.51 19.24
CA THR A 197 5.64 3.91 20.56
C THR A 197 4.49 4.63 21.25
N TRP A 198 3.59 3.84 21.86
CA TRP A 198 2.52 4.38 22.72
C TRP A 198 2.36 3.53 23.96
N TYR A 199 1.61 4.04 24.91
CA TYR A 199 1.31 3.37 26.16
C TYR A 199 -0.18 3.11 26.28
N GLU A 200 -0.53 1.92 26.73
CA GLU A 200 -1.92 1.51 26.99
C GLU A 200 -2.09 1.05 28.45
N PRO A 201 -3.25 1.29 29.07
CA PRO A 201 -3.58 0.68 30.34
C PRO A 201 -3.58 -0.85 30.24
N GLY A 202 -2.91 -1.53 31.14
CA GLY A 202 -2.94 -2.98 31.29
C GLY A 202 -3.47 -3.38 32.66
N TYR A 203 -3.70 -4.67 32.88
CA TYR A 203 -4.26 -5.20 34.14
C TYR A 203 -3.39 -4.86 35.36
N ALA A 204 -2.08 -4.86 35.24
CA ALA A 204 -1.13 -4.65 36.34
C ALA A 204 -0.25 -3.40 36.12
N GLY A 205 -0.71 -2.42 35.36
CA GLY A 205 0.05 -1.20 35.08
C GLY A 205 0.00 -0.77 33.61
N VAL A 206 1.01 -0.04 33.18
CA VAL A 206 1.09 0.50 31.82
C VAL A 206 1.86 -0.47 30.90
N ILE A 207 1.29 -0.77 29.74
CA ILE A 207 1.90 -1.60 28.71
C ILE A 207 2.46 -0.69 27.63
N LYS A 208 3.76 -0.85 27.33
CA LYS A 208 4.41 -0.22 26.18
C LYS A 208 4.12 -1.01 24.91
N LYS A 209 3.60 -0.34 23.90
CA LYS A 209 3.35 -0.87 22.57
C LYS A 209 4.25 -0.21 21.53
N THR A 210 4.59 -0.93 20.49
CA THR A 210 5.37 -0.41 19.37
C THR A 210 4.69 -0.78 18.06
N GLY A 211 4.58 0.18 17.16
CA GLY A 211 4.09 0.02 15.80
C GLY A 211 4.99 0.73 14.81
N PHE A 212 4.57 0.76 13.56
CA PHE A 212 5.33 1.41 12.49
C PHE A 212 4.42 2.17 11.54
N ASP A 213 4.91 3.28 11.02
CA ASP A 213 4.33 3.96 9.87
C ASP A 213 5.19 3.67 8.64
N TYR A 214 4.57 3.07 7.62
CA TYR A 214 5.22 2.69 6.38
C TYR A 214 4.81 3.63 5.25
N ILE A 215 5.79 4.00 4.42
CA ILE A 215 5.59 4.70 3.16
C ILE A 215 5.98 3.73 2.04
N ILE A 216 5.11 3.57 1.02
CA ILE A 216 5.18 2.43 0.10
C ILE A 216 6.14 2.56 -1.09
N GLY A 217 6.57 3.78 -1.43
CA GLY A 217 7.36 4.03 -2.64
C GLY A 217 6.52 4.25 -3.89
N SER A 218 7.13 4.15 -5.07
CA SER A 218 6.45 4.31 -6.36
C SER A 218 7.17 3.58 -7.49
N ALA A 219 6.47 3.38 -8.61
CA ALA A 219 7.06 2.87 -9.85
C ALA A 219 7.39 3.99 -10.87
N LEU A 220 7.54 5.23 -10.42
CA LEU A 220 7.89 6.35 -11.28
C LEU A 220 9.39 6.58 -11.33
N THR A 221 9.93 6.70 -12.56
CA THR A 221 11.25 7.24 -12.81
C THR A 221 11.23 8.77 -12.79
N TRP A 222 12.35 9.39 -12.45
CA TRP A 222 12.49 10.83 -12.53
C TRP A 222 13.08 11.20 -13.90
N ASN A 223 12.23 11.43 -14.89
CA ASN A 223 12.66 11.87 -16.20
C ASN A 223 11.87 13.10 -16.61
N GLY A 224 12.52 14.21 -16.83
CA GLY A 224 12.00 15.51 -17.31
C GLY A 224 10.49 15.61 -17.46
N SER A 225 9.89 16.63 -17.17
CA SER A 225 8.50 16.99 -17.23
C SER A 225 8.08 17.73 -15.96
N TYR A 226 6.92 17.45 -15.40
CA TYR A 226 6.38 18.09 -14.20
C TYR A 226 7.34 18.02 -12.98
N ALA A 227 8.07 16.91 -12.80
CA ALA A 227 8.99 16.77 -11.67
C ALA A 227 10.20 17.72 -11.82
N GLU A 228 10.73 17.84 -13.04
CA GLU A 228 11.82 18.76 -13.39
C GLU A 228 11.35 20.22 -13.33
N GLU A 229 10.21 20.53 -13.96
CA GLU A 229 9.59 21.86 -13.93
C GLU A 229 9.40 22.39 -12.49
N LYS A 230 9.01 21.52 -11.59
CA LYS A 230 8.78 21.85 -10.17
C LYS A 230 10.00 21.63 -9.28
N ALA A 231 11.18 21.41 -9.84
CA ALA A 231 12.42 21.15 -9.11
C ALA A 231 12.25 20.07 -8.01
N LYS A 232 11.48 19.04 -8.28
CA LYS A 232 11.31 17.90 -7.35
C LYS A 232 12.59 17.09 -7.32
N ARG A 233 12.94 16.56 -6.15
CA ARG A 233 14.05 15.62 -6.02
C ARG A 233 13.76 14.36 -6.85
N PRO A 234 14.80 13.77 -7.49
CA PRO A 234 14.65 12.45 -8.09
C PRO A 234 14.05 11.46 -7.09
N ALA A 235 13.03 10.73 -7.54
CA ALA A 235 12.47 9.62 -6.77
C ALA A 235 13.23 8.33 -7.10
N THR A 236 13.34 7.43 -6.14
CA THR A 236 13.83 6.07 -6.37
C THR A 236 12.64 5.20 -6.77
N VAL A 237 12.81 4.41 -7.84
CA VAL A 237 11.83 3.38 -8.20
C VAL A 237 11.96 2.25 -7.20
N GLU A 238 11.00 2.13 -6.30
CA GLU A 238 11.01 1.15 -5.23
C GLU A 238 9.61 0.94 -4.65
N HIS A 239 9.37 -0.25 -4.14
CA HIS A 239 8.21 -0.59 -3.31
C HIS A 239 8.66 -1.31 -2.05
N ILE A 240 7.70 -1.55 -1.15
CA ILE A 240 7.95 -2.30 0.08
C ILE A 240 7.15 -3.60 0.11
N LYS A 241 7.62 -4.53 0.92
CA LYS A 241 6.83 -5.64 1.45
C LYS A 241 7.06 -5.76 2.95
N VAL A 242 6.01 -6.14 3.67
CA VAL A 242 6.07 -6.29 5.13
C VAL A 242 5.54 -7.67 5.51
N THR A 243 6.38 -8.47 6.16
CA THR A 243 5.98 -9.76 6.72
C THR A 243 5.52 -9.58 8.16
N PHE A 244 4.31 -10.01 8.45
CA PHE A 244 3.71 -10.02 9.77
C PHE A 244 3.80 -11.43 10.34
N VAL A 245 4.49 -11.58 11.48
CA VAL A 245 4.64 -12.86 12.17
C VAL A 245 3.88 -12.81 13.48
N GLY A 246 2.94 -13.73 13.66
CA GLY A 246 1.98 -13.73 14.76
C GLY A 246 2.55 -14.03 16.15
N GLY A 247 3.81 -14.40 16.23
CA GLY A 247 4.45 -14.75 17.49
C GLY A 247 3.92 -16.06 18.11
N THR A 248 4.54 -16.46 19.20
CA THR A 248 4.11 -17.63 20.01
C THR A 248 3.12 -17.19 21.09
N SER A 249 2.33 -18.13 21.58
CA SER A 249 1.42 -17.87 22.70
C SER A 249 2.21 -17.56 23.98
N GLY A 250 1.87 -16.46 24.66
CA GLY A 250 2.51 -16.06 25.91
C GLY A 250 1.95 -14.72 26.43
N ARG A 251 2.35 -14.36 27.65
CA ARG A 251 1.96 -13.08 28.27
C ARG A 251 2.65 -11.86 27.60
N VAL A 252 3.76 -12.09 26.89
CA VAL A 252 4.52 -11.04 26.20
C VAL A 252 4.10 -11.02 24.75
N ASP A 253 3.82 -9.82 24.23
CA ASP A 253 3.58 -9.62 22.80
C ASP A 253 4.90 -9.74 22.05
N ASN A 254 5.08 -10.86 21.34
CA ASN A 254 6.25 -11.18 20.54
C ASN A 254 5.96 -11.19 19.03
N ARG A 255 4.88 -10.52 18.61
CA ARG A 255 4.57 -10.30 17.20
C ARG A 255 5.67 -9.48 16.54
N GLN A 256 5.95 -9.79 15.28
CA GLN A 256 7.03 -9.14 14.54
C GLN A 256 6.52 -8.57 13.21
N GLN A 257 7.16 -7.50 12.77
CA GLN A 257 6.99 -6.89 11.47
C GLN A 257 8.35 -6.77 10.80
N ILE A 258 8.56 -7.52 9.71
CA ILE A 258 9.80 -7.56 8.95
C ILE A 258 9.59 -6.74 7.67
N TYR A 259 10.32 -5.64 7.54
CA TYR A 259 10.26 -4.69 6.44
C TYR A 259 11.36 -4.95 5.44
N GLU A 260 11.02 -4.99 4.16
CA GLU A 260 11.95 -5.13 3.05
C GLU A 260 11.61 -4.14 1.93
N ILE A 261 12.63 -3.60 1.28
CA ILE A 261 12.51 -2.74 0.09
C ILE A 261 12.72 -3.60 -1.15
N ILE A 262 11.86 -3.42 -2.15
CA ILE A 262 11.96 -4.03 -3.47
C ILE A 262 12.45 -2.94 -4.41
N THR A 263 13.57 -3.22 -5.10
CA THR A 263 14.14 -2.34 -6.12
C THR A 263 14.16 -3.03 -7.49
N PRO A 264 14.20 -2.28 -8.60
CA PRO A 264 14.35 -2.87 -9.92
C PRO A 264 15.59 -3.77 -9.99
N ARG A 265 15.43 -4.95 -10.55
CA ARG A 265 16.59 -5.82 -10.85
C ARG A 265 17.38 -5.17 -11.98
N CYS A 266 18.70 -5.07 -11.81
CA CYS A 266 19.56 -4.70 -12.94
C CYS A 266 19.36 -5.72 -14.05
N MET A 267 18.86 -5.30 -15.19
CA MET A 267 18.95 -6.12 -16.40
C MET A 267 20.44 -6.26 -16.74
N LYS A 268 20.96 -7.50 -16.66
CA LYS A 268 22.30 -7.84 -17.12
C LYS A 268 22.35 -7.80 -18.64
#